data_f0f0df4fcbb203623f796e12296a46bc
#
_entry.id   f0f0df4fcbb203623f796e12296a46bc
#
_cell.length_a   1.000
_cell.length_b   1.000
_cell.length_c   1.000
_cell.angle_alpha   90.00
_cell.angle_beta   90.00
_cell.angle_gamma   90.00
#
_symmetry.space_group_name_H-M   'P 1'
#
loop_
_entity.id
_entity.type
_entity.pdbx_description
1 polymer ?
#
loop_
_entity_poly.entity_id
_entity_poly.type
_entity_poly.pdbx_seq_one_letter_code
_entity_poly.pdbx_strand_id
1 'polypeptide(L)'
;MKKFLYVSVLFLCLIFSGCSRVNEKKVVNSLNQKIKNLQGYYMTGNLNIYNGDNNYKYKVESSYEKDNYRVSLINKVNNHEQIILKNDDGVYVLTPSLNKNYKFQSDWPNNSSQIYVLQSILNDINKDSNLKLIKNKNEYILCSKIYFSNNKNLYKEKIYLDKKLNIKKIEVYDKNDIMQMKFVIDDLDTKATFNKKYFKVSENMKTENKETKQTIGQLDTPNYPMYLPSGTYLDNEESVNKEDTDRVILTFDGESPFILVQEVVSVDDNYQDIPVSGEPTFLLDSVGAISNNSLTFMNNGIEYYLASDSMTKEEMMQVAQSISPVAVMK
;
A
#
# COMPACT_ATOMS: atom_id res chain seq x y z
N MET A 1 50.48 -45.54 -20.00
CA MET A 1 50.10 -44.09 -20.05
C MET A 1 48.66 -43.85 -20.53
N LYS A 2 48.15 -44.48 -21.59
CA LYS A 2 46.77 -44.26 -22.09
C LYS A 2 45.66 -44.63 -21.05
N LYS A 3 45.81 -45.71 -20.26
CA LYS A 3 44.83 -46.08 -19.22
C LYS A 3 44.75 -45.12 -18.04
N PHE A 4 45.86 -44.46 -17.69
CA PHE A 4 45.89 -43.41 -16.63
C PHE A 4 45.18 -42.13 -17.08
N LEU A 5 45.23 -41.80 -18.36
CA LEU A 5 44.57 -40.64 -18.93
C LEU A 5 43.05 -40.78 -18.89
N TYR A 6 42.51 -41.98 -19.17
CA TYR A 6 41.06 -42.24 -19.10
C TYR A 6 40.51 -42.19 -17.66
N VAL A 7 41.27 -42.62 -16.67
CA VAL A 7 40.89 -42.58 -15.26
C VAL A 7 40.88 -41.12 -14.79
N SER A 8 41.85 -40.29 -15.22
CA SER A 8 41.91 -38.85 -14.87
C SER A 8 40.76 -38.06 -15.51
N VAL A 9 40.38 -38.34 -16.75
CA VAL A 9 39.22 -37.70 -17.42
C VAL A 9 37.91 -38.12 -16.76
N LEU A 10 37.77 -39.40 -16.37
CA LEU A 10 36.57 -39.87 -15.67
C LEU A 10 36.40 -39.23 -14.27
N PHE A 11 37.53 -38.97 -13.56
CA PHE A 11 37.51 -38.30 -12.27
C PHE A 11 37.19 -36.79 -12.37
N LEU A 12 37.58 -36.15 -13.48
CA LEU A 12 37.26 -34.74 -13.75
C LEU A 12 35.77 -34.51 -14.04
N CYS A 13 35.08 -35.50 -14.64
CA CYS A 13 33.64 -35.42 -14.89
C CYS A 13 32.77 -35.58 -13.63
N LEU A 14 33.30 -36.12 -12.53
CA LEU A 14 32.57 -36.28 -11.28
C LEU A 14 32.54 -34.97 -10.43
N ILE A 15 33.40 -34.03 -10.75
CA ILE A 15 33.48 -32.75 -9.99
C ILE A 15 32.43 -31.74 -10.45
N PHE A 16 31.81 -31.91 -11.62
CA PHE A 16 30.76 -31.01 -12.14
C PHE A 16 29.33 -31.37 -11.73
N SER A 17 29.10 -32.44 -10.97
CA SER A 17 27.79 -32.84 -10.50
C SER A 17 27.34 -32.09 -9.21
N GLY A 18 28.00 -31.00 -8.89
CA GLY A 18 27.59 -30.09 -7.82
C GLY A 18 26.34 -29.28 -8.20
N CYS A 19 25.26 -29.95 -8.55
CA CYS A 19 23.94 -29.32 -8.59
C CYS A 19 23.57 -28.94 -7.15
N SER A 20 24.09 -27.82 -6.65
CA SER A 20 23.74 -27.33 -5.32
C SER A 20 22.23 -27.12 -5.31
N ARG A 21 21.51 -28.04 -4.65
CA ARG A 21 20.05 -27.94 -4.51
C ARG A 21 19.75 -26.55 -3.99
N VAL A 22 18.98 -25.78 -4.77
CA VAL A 22 18.47 -24.49 -4.34
C VAL A 22 17.72 -24.73 -3.04
N ASN A 23 18.14 -24.11 -1.95
CA ASN A 23 17.47 -24.14 -0.67
C ASN A 23 17.03 -22.73 -0.28
N GLU A 24 16.26 -22.63 0.77
CA GLU A 24 15.70 -21.39 1.29
C GLU A 24 16.78 -20.34 1.58
N LYS A 25 17.82 -20.71 2.34
CA LYS A 25 18.93 -19.82 2.65
C LYS A 25 19.63 -19.26 1.40
N LYS A 26 19.79 -20.08 0.35
CA LYS A 26 20.38 -19.62 -0.92
C LYS A 26 19.48 -18.63 -1.64
N VAL A 27 18.15 -18.86 -1.65
CA VAL A 27 17.19 -17.94 -2.25
C VAL A 27 17.19 -16.61 -1.52
N VAL A 28 17.09 -16.63 -0.20
CA VAL A 28 17.10 -15.43 0.66
C VAL A 28 18.41 -14.64 0.47
N ASN A 29 19.57 -15.32 0.50
CA ASN A 29 20.85 -14.65 0.28
C ASN A 29 20.95 -14.00 -1.11
N SER A 30 20.44 -14.67 -2.15
CA SER A 30 20.42 -14.10 -3.50
C SER A 30 19.51 -12.88 -3.59
N LEU A 31 18.34 -12.90 -2.97
CA LEU A 31 17.44 -11.74 -2.90
C LEU A 31 18.07 -10.59 -2.11
N ASN A 32 18.71 -10.89 -0.97
CA ASN A 32 19.47 -9.90 -0.20
C ASN A 32 20.53 -9.21 -1.07
N GLN A 33 21.33 -9.98 -1.80
CA GLN A 33 22.37 -9.42 -2.68
C GLN A 33 21.77 -8.58 -3.81
N LYS A 34 20.68 -9.06 -4.43
CA LYS A 34 20.04 -8.34 -5.53
C LYS A 34 19.43 -7.01 -5.08
N ILE A 35 18.68 -6.99 -3.97
CA ILE A 35 17.86 -5.84 -3.56
C ILE A 35 18.69 -4.83 -2.74
N LYS A 36 19.54 -5.28 -1.80
CA LYS A 36 20.35 -4.37 -0.98
C LYS A 36 21.37 -3.55 -1.78
N ASN A 37 21.82 -4.08 -2.92
CA ASN A 37 22.80 -3.41 -3.77
C ASN A 37 22.17 -2.49 -4.82
N LEU A 38 20.84 -2.39 -4.88
CA LEU A 38 20.17 -1.49 -5.80
C LEU A 38 20.48 -0.03 -5.44
N GLN A 39 20.99 0.73 -6.39
CA GLN A 39 21.13 2.18 -6.26
C GLN A 39 19.81 2.89 -6.58
N GLY A 40 19.01 2.30 -7.46
CA GLY A 40 17.69 2.76 -7.84
C GLY A 40 16.92 1.65 -8.56
N TYR A 41 15.60 1.76 -8.59
CA TYR A 41 14.73 0.97 -9.45
C TYR A 41 13.48 1.74 -9.87
N TYR A 42 12.90 1.33 -10.99
CA TYR A 42 11.55 1.66 -11.42
C TYR A 42 10.78 0.37 -11.67
N MET A 43 9.66 0.21 -11.00
CA MET A 43 8.82 -0.98 -11.07
C MET A 43 7.39 -0.59 -11.38
N THR A 44 6.76 -1.29 -12.33
CA THR A 44 5.35 -1.14 -12.64
C THR A 44 4.61 -2.44 -12.38
N GLY A 45 3.33 -2.35 -12.05
CA GLY A 45 2.52 -3.53 -11.80
C GLY A 45 1.05 -3.23 -11.53
N ASN A 46 0.31 -4.29 -11.25
CA ASN A 46 -1.12 -4.26 -11.02
C ASN A 46 -1.41 -4.78 -9.61
N LEU A 47 -2.02 -3.94 -8.78
CA LEU A 47 -2.47 -4.28 -7.43
C LEU A 47 -3.98 -4.49 -7.43
N ASN A 48 -4.40 -5.62 -6.88
CA ASN A 48 -5.79 -5.89 -6.55
C ASN A 48 -5.93 -6.00 -5.03
N ILE A 49 -6.94 -5.35 -4.47
CA ILE A 49 -7.32 -5.43 -3.05
C ILE A 49 -8.73 -5.99 -2.99
N TYR A 50 -8.93 -7.07 -2.24
CA TYR A 50 -10.20 -7.76 -2.11
C TYR A 50 -10.84 -7.44 -0.75
N ASN A 51 -12.12 -7.09 -0.76
CA ASN A 51 -12.92 -6.90 0.45
C ASN A 51 -14.32 -7.48 0.21
N GLY A 52 -14.58 -8.67 0.72
CA GLY A 52 -15.79 -9.43 0.39
C GLY A 52 -15.88 -9.65 -1.13
N ASP A 53 -17.01 -9.26 -1.73
CA ASP A 53 -17.25 -9.36 -3.17
C ASP A 53 -16.61 -8.22 -3.99
N ASN A 54 -16.08 -7.20 -3.33
CA ASN A 54 -15.47 -6.05 -3.99
C ASN A 54 -14.00 -6.31 -4.33
N ASN A 55 -13.57 -5.80 -5.51
CA ASN A 55 -12.20 -5.88 -5.98
C ASN A 55 -11.75 -4.51 -6.48
N TYR A 56 -10.86 -3.87 -5.72
CA TYR A 56 -10.27 -2.58 -6.03
C TYR A 56 -8.97 -2.79 -6.82
N LYS A 57 -8.85 -2.15 -7.98
CA LYS A 57 -7.77 -2.39 -8.94
C LYS A 57 -6.97 -1.12 -9.17
N TYR A 58 -5.66 -1.22 -8.99
CA TYR A 58 -4.73 -0.13 -9.22
C TYR A 58 -3.65 -0.51 -10.22
N LYS A 59 -3.25 0.47 -11.05
CA LYS A 59 -1.92 0.49 -11.63
C LYS A 59 -0.98 1.08 -10.60
N VAL A 60 0.16 0.43 -10.38
CA VAL A 60 1.19 0.86 -9.42
C VAL A 60 2.47 1.17 -10.16
N GLU A 61 3.08 2.31 -9.85
CA GLU A 61 4.42 2.67 -10.25
C GLU A 61 5.25 2.94 -9.00
N SER A 62 6.27 2.12 -8.74
CA SER A 62 7.11 2.21 -7.56
C SER A 62 8.55 2.53 -7.96
N SER A 63 9.07 3.64 -7.44
CA SER A 63 10.40 4.16 -7.71
C SER A 63 11.19 4.29 -6.42
N TYR A 64 12.47 4.00 -6.51
CA TYR A 64 13.43 4.13 -5.41
C TYR A 64 14.76 4.65 -5.92
N GLU A 65 15.38 5.56 -5.21
CA GLU A 65 16.77 5.96 -5.35
C GLU A 65 17.28 6.59 -4.04
N LYS A 66 18.36 6.02 -3.46
CA LYS A 66 19.06 6.60 -2.32
C LYS A 66 18.12 7.01 -1.16
N ASP A 67 17.30 6.08 -0.70
CA ASP A 67 16.32 6.25 0.38
C ASP A 67 15.13 7.18 0.09
N ASN A 68 15.03 7.68 -1.15
CA ASN A 68 13.82 8.32 -1.66
C ASN A 68 12.91 7.28 -2.29
N TYR A 69 11.61 7.41 -2.06
CA TYR A 69 10.59 6.51 -2.61
C TYR A 69 9.46 7.33 -3.22
N ARG A 70 8.94 6.86 -4.34
CA ARG A 70 7.71 7.35 -4.94
C ARG A 70 6.87 6.16 -5.34
N VAL A 71 5.65 6.06 -4.79
CA VAL A 71 4.68 5.04 -5.17
C VAL A 71 3.42 5.74 -5.66
N SER A 72 3.19 5.67 -6.96
CA SER A 72 1.96 6.14 -7.59
C SER A 72 0.95 4.99 -7.64
N LEU A 73 -0.27 5.29 -7.23
CA LEU A 73 -1.41 4.40 -7.14
C LEU A 73 -2.54 5.00 -7.97
N ILE A 74 -2.76 4.46 -9.16
CA ILE A 74 -3.78 4.92 -10.09
C ILE A 74 -4.95 3.94 -10.06
N ASN A 75 -6.08 4.38 -9.53
CA ASN A 75 -7.32 3.58 -9.52
C ASN A 75 -7.81 3.36 -10.95
N LYS A 76 -8.00 2.10 -11.35
CA LYS A 76 -8.37 1.74 -12.73
C LYS A 76 -9.83 2.03 -13.10
N VAL A 77 -10.67 2.39 -12.15
CA VAL A 77 -12.09 2.68 -12.38
C VAL A 77 -12.29 4.16 -12.72
N ASN A 78 -11.67 5.05 -11.94
CA ASN A 78 -11.88 6.50 -12.04
C ASN A 78 -10.61 7.27 -12.44
N ASN A 79 -9.49 6.60 -12.68
CA ASN A 79 -8.16 7.16 -12.97
C ASN A 79 -7.64 8.15 -11.91
N HIS A 80 -8.19 8.07 -10.68
CA HIS A 80 -7.71 8.87 -9.58
C HIS A 80 -6.32 8.41 -9.15
N GLU A 81 -5.36 9.34 -9.12
CA GLU A 81 -3.99 9.08 -8.69
C GLU A 81 -3.75 9.61 -7.28
N GLN A 82 -3.17 8.77 -6.44
CA GLN A 82 -2.53 9.17 -5.20
C GLN A 82 -1.07 8.73 -5.20
N ILE A 83 -0.20 9.56 -4.64
CA ILE A 83 1.23 9.30 -4.61
C ILE A 83 1.70 9.27 -3.16
N ILE A 84 2.28 8.14 -2.72
CA ILE A 84 3.04 8.09 -1.48
C ILE A 84 4.48 8.44 -1.82
N LEU A 85 4.97 9.54 -1.26
CA LEU A 85 6.31 10.07 -1.52
C LEU A 85 7.11 10.12 -0.21
N LYS A 86 8.34 9.61 -0.24
CA LYS A 86 9.33 9.82 0.82
C LYS A 86 10.57 10.47 0.21
N ASN A 87 11.01 11.55 0.83
CA ASN A 87 12.25 12.24 0.51
C ASN A 87 12.92 12.77 1.80
N ASP A 88 13.96 13.59 1.67
CA ASP A 88 14.69 14.16 2.81
C ASP A 88 13.80 15.06 3.70
N ASP A 89 12.69 15.62 3.17
CA ASP A 89 11.79 16.52 3.89
C ASP A 89 10.70 15.77 4.68
N GLY A 90 10.47 14.48 4.40
CA GLY A 90 9.50 13.65 5.10
C GLY A 90 8.74 12.66 4.21
N VAL A 91 7.62 12.17 4.75
CA VAL A 91 6.68 11.27 4.07
C VAL A 91 5.40 12.03 3.74
N TYR A 92 4.88 11.83 2.54
CA TYR A 92 3.72 12.56 2.03
C TYR A 92 2.74 11.60 1.35
N VAL A 93 1.45 11.92 1.42
CA VAL A 93 0.43 11.38 0.52
C VAL A 93 -0.13 12.55 -0.27
N LEU A 94 0.12 12.53 -1.57
CA LEU A 94 -0.27 13.58 -2.50
C LEU A 94 -1.51 13.14 -3.27
N THR A 95 -2.45 14.05 -3.45
CA THR A 95 -3.60 13.91 -4.33
C THR A 95 -3.59 15.08 -5.32
N PRO A 96 -2.82 14.99 -6.42
CA PRO A 96 -2.57 16.12 -7.32
C PRO A 96 -3.83 16.72 -7.91
N SER A 97 -4.82 15.90 -8.25
CA SER A 97 -6.11 16.32 -8.82
C SER A 97 -6.95 17.19 -7.87
N LEU A 98 -6.69 17.15 -6.56
CA LEU A 98 -7.36 17.94 -5.53
C LEU A 98 -6.46 19.03 -4.91
N ASN A 99 -5.22 19.18 -5.38
CA ASN A 99 -4.21 20.02 -4.74
C ASN A 99 -4.03 19.73 -3.23
N LYS A 100 -4.31 18.49 -2.78
CA LYS A 100 -4.17 18.08 -1.38
C LYS A 100 -2.85 17.34 -1.16
N ASN A 101 -2.19 17.69 -0.07
CA ASN A 101 -0.91 17.13 0.32
C ASN A 101 -0.89 16.92 1.85
N TYR A 102 -0.87 15.66 2.27
CA TYR A 102 -0.72 15.29 3.67
C TYR A 102 0.75 14.98 3.98
N LYS A 103 1.30 15.64 4.98
CA LYS A 103 2.66 15.45 5.47
C LYS A 103 2.66 14.66 6.78
N PHE A 104 3.37 13.54 6.79
CA PHE A 104 3.44 12.60 7.91
C PHE A 104 4.75 12.69 8.68
N GLN A 105 4.67 12.47 9.99
CA GLN A 105 5.81 12.08 10.81
C GLN A 105 5.83 10.55 10.93
N SER A 106 6.40 9.89 9.93
CA SER A 106 6.34 8.42 9.77
C SER A 106 7.67 7.85 9.30
N ASP A 107 7.97 6.62 9.72
CA ASP A 107 9.12 5.83 9.24
C ASP A 107 8.80 5.00 7.99
N TRP A 108 7.69 5.30 7.30
CA TRP A 108 7.33 4.61 6.07
C TRP A 108 8.54 4.57 5.10
N PRO A 109 8.82 3.46 4.39
CA PRO A 109 8.07 2.20 4.31
C PRO A 109 8.51 1.14 5.35
N ASN A 110 9.28 1.50 6.38
CA ASN A 110 9.92 0.55 7.29
C ASN A 110 9.04 0.11 8.47
N ASN A 111 7.98 0.86 8.77
CA ASN A 111 7.08 0.66 9.90
C ASN A 111 5.98 -0.38 9.66
N SER A 112 5.74 -0.76 8.41
CA SER A 112 4.70 -1.71 7.99
C SER A 112 5.10 -2.40 6.71
N SER A 113 4.55 -3.59 6.43
CA SER A 113 4.79 -4.31 5.17
C SER A 113 4.20 -3.54 3.98
N GLN A 114 4.99 -3.44 2.88
CA GLN A 114 4.61 -2.77 1.64
C GLN A 114 4.93 -3.68 0.47
N ILE A 115 3.93 -4.39 -0.06
CA ILE A 115 4.12 -5.41 -1.10
C ILE A 115 4.55 -4.87 -2.48
N TYR A 116 4.56 -3.55 -2.63
CA TYR A 116 4.99 -2.82 -3.83
C TYR A 116 6.31 -2.05 -3.61
N VAL A 117 7.04 -2.30 -2.51
CA VAL A 117 8.36 -1.74 -2.21
C VAL A 117 9.34 -2.88 -1.96
N LEU A 118 10.38 -3.01 -2.81
CA LEU A 118 11.32 -4.14 -2.76
C LEU A 118 12.04 -4.26 -1.42
N GLN A 119 12.42 -3.14 -0.82
CA GLN A 119 13.10 -3.11 0.49
C GLN A 119 12.18 -3.63 1.62
N SER A 120 10.89 -3.29 1.56
CA SER A 120 9.91 -3.77 2.53
C SER A 120 9.69 -5.28 2.42
N ILE A 121 9.52 -5.80 1.19
CA ILE A 121 9.40 -7.23 0.91
C ILE A 121 10.64 -7.98 1.45
N LEU A 122 11.84 -7.45 1.20
CA LEU A 122 13.07 -8.06 1.70
C LEU A 122 13.15 -8.04 3.22
N ASN A 123 12.65 -6.99 3.86
CA ASN A 123 12.61 -6.86 5.31
C ASN A 123 11.69 -7.93 5.93
N ASP A 124 10.52 -8.18 5.34
CA ASP A 124 9.60 -9.23 5.78
C ASP A 124 10.24 -10.62 5.67
N ILE A 125 10.87 -10.94 4.53
CA ILE A 125 11.62 -12.17 4.31
C ILE A 125 12.72 -12.36 5.38
N ASN A 126 13.46 -11.31 5.73
CA ASN A 126 14.58 -11.40 6.67
C ASN A 126 14.13 -11.48 8.14
N LYS A 127 12.97 -10.94 8.48
CA LYS A 127 12.41 -10.98 9.84
C LYS A 127 11.72 -12.30 10.18
N ASP A 128 11.26 -13.04 9.17
CA ASP A 128 10.53 -14.29 9.41
C ASP A 128 11.49 -15.48 9.61
N SER A 129 11.63 -15.92 10.86
CA SER A 129 12.41 -17.12 11.23
C SER A 129 11.77 -18.44 10.76
N ASN A 130 10.49 -18.42 10.36
CA ASN A 130 9.72 -19.59 9.91
C ASN A 130 9.41 -19.56 8.41
N LEU A 131 10.17 -18.77 7.66
CA LEU A 131 10.07 -18.69 6.21
C LEU A 131 10.08 -20.08 5.57
N LYS A 132 9.26 -20.32 4.55
CA LYS A 132 9.19 -21.59 3.82
C LYS A 132 9.40 -21.38 2.34
N LEU A 133 10.18 -22.28 1.73
CA LEU A 133 10.40 -22.33 0.28
C LEU A 133 9.64 -23.50 -0.36
N ILE A 134 8.71 -23.20 -1.24
CA ILE A 134 8.04 -24.16 -2.12
C ILE A 134 8.74 -24.13 -3.48
N LYS A 135 9.03 -25.30 -4.05
CA LYS A 135 9.72 -25.46 -5.33
C LYS A 135 8.80 -26.10 -6.35
N ASN A 136 8.38 -25.32 -7.32
CA ASN A 136 7.63 -25.81 -8.47
C ASN A 136 8.53 -25.98 -9.70
N LYS A 137 8.01 -26.65 -10.74
CA LYS A 137 8.75 -26.88 -11.98
C LYS A 137 9.30 -25.59 -12.60
N ASN A 138 8.49 -24.53 -12.60
CA ASN A 138 8.79 -23.28 -13.32
C ASN A 138 9.08 -22.08 -12.39
N GLU A 139 8.84 -22.19 -11.08
CA GLU A 139 8.94 -21.08 -10.13
C GLU A 139 9.38 -21.55 -8.74
N TYR A 140 9.73 -20.58 -7.92
CA TYR A 140 9.90 -20.71 -6.48
C TYR A 140 8.87 -19.85 -5.79
N ILE A 141 8.35 -20.30 -4.64
CA ILE A 141 7.42 -19.52 -3.81
C ILE A 141 8.02 -19.44 -2.41
N LEU A 142 8.30 -18.22 -1.95
CA LEU A 142 8.61 -17.96 -0.56
C LEU A 142 7.32 -17.61 0.17
N CYS A 143 7.08 -18.30 1.30
CA CYS A 143 5.97 -17.99 2.20
C CYS A 143 6.54 -17.34 3.44
N SER A 144 6.20 -16.08 3.68
CA SER A 144 6.66 -15.26 4.80
C SER A 144 5.50 -14.73 5.60
N LYS A 145 5.72 -14.50 6.89
CA LYS A 145 4.85 -13.66 7.69
C LYS A 145 5.04 -12.21 7.32
N ILE A 146 3.96 -11.44 7.44
CA ILE A 146 3.95 -10.01 7.20
C ILE A 146 3.48 -9.26 8.44
N TYR A 147 3.78 -7.98 8.49
CA TYR A 147 3.36 -7.09 9.55
C TYR A 147 2.73 -5.83 8.98
N PHE A 148 1.41 -5.75 9.10
CA PHE A 148 0.67 -4.51 8.87
C PHE A 148 0.31 -3.91 10.23
N SER A 149 0.82 -2.72 10.52
CA SER A 149 0.64 -2.04 11.81
C SER A 149 -0.82 -1.71 12.12
N ASN A 150 -1.63 -1.58 11.08
CA ASN A 150 -3.04 -1.15 11.11
C ASN A 150 -4.04 -2.27 10.73
N ASN A 151 -3.57 -3.47 10.39
CA ASN A 151 -4.44 -4.62 10.06
C ASN A 151 -3.79 -5.94 10.44
N LYS A 152 -4.02 -6.39 11.68
CA LYS A 152 -3.50 -7.67 12.22
C LYS A 152 -4.16 -8.90 11.61
N ASN A 153 -5.21 -8.76 10.80
CA ASN A 153 -5.81 -9.88 10.09
C ASN A 153 -4.97 -10.30 8.89
N LEU A 154 -4.23 -9.38 8.28
CA LEU A 154 -3.24 -9.71 7.25
C LEU A 154 -2.06 -10.41 7.92
N TYR A 155 -1.82 -11.66 7.51
CA TYR A 155 -0.96 -12.56 8.31
C TYR A 155 0.27 -13.06 7.56
N LYS A 156 0.11 -13.41 6.28
CA LYS A 156 1.19 -13.98 5.49
C LYS A 156 1.17 -13.51 4.05
N GLU A 157 2.33 -13.58 3.43
CA GLU A 157 2.48 -13.37 2.00
C GLU A 157 3.06 -14.61 1.31
N LYS A 158 2.79 -14.74 0.01
CA LYS A 158 3.46 -15.64 -0.91
C LYS A 158 4.14 -14.84 -1.99
N ILE A 159 5.47 -14.94 -2.05
CA ILE A 159 6.31 -14.23 -3.01
C ILE A 159 6.71 -15.23 -4.10
N TYR A 160 6.24 -14.99 -5.32
CA TYR A 160 6.48 -15.85 -6.48
C TYR A 160 7.72 -15.36 -7.24
N LEU A 161 8.67 -16.25 -7.44
CA LEU A 161 9.95 -15.97 -8.07
C LEU A 161 10.11 -16.84 -9.32
N ASP A 162 10.62 -16.27 -10.39
CA ASP A 162 11.08 -17.07 -11.52
C ASP A 162 12.35 -17.88 -11.18
N LYS A 163 12.82 -18.73 -12.10
CA LYS A 163 14.03 -19.55 -11.88
C LYS A 163 15.33 -18.72 -11.74
N LYS A 164 15.29 -17.45 -12.17
CA LYS A 164 16.39 -16.48 -11.99
C LYS A 164 16.26 -15.69 -10.70
N LEU A 165 15.28 -16.02 -9.85
CA LEU A 165 14.96 -15.37 -8.59
C LEU A 165 14.55 -13.89 -8.78
N ASN A 166 13.82 -13.57 -9.84
CA ASN A 166 13.15 -12.29 -9.98
C ASN A 166 11.75 -12.40 -9.40
N ILE A 167 11.36 -11.45 -8.58
CA ILE A 167 10.00 -11.36 -8.04
C ILE A 167 9.03 -11.06 -9.19
N LYS A 168 7.97 -11.87 -9.30
CA LYS A 168 6.94 -11.73 -10.34
C LYS A 168 5.58 -11.36 -9.77
N LYS A 169 5.27 -11.85 -8.59
CA LYS A 169 3.96 -11.67 -7.98
C LYS A 169 4.07 -11.81 -6.47
N ILE A 170 3.28 -11.05 -5.73
CA ILE A 170 3.06 -11.18 -4.30
C ILE A 170 1.57 -11.33 -4.04
N GLU A 171 1.21 -12.24 -3.17
CA GLU A 171 -0.15 -12.45 -2.68
C GLU A 171 -0.16 -12.38 -1.16
N VAL A 172 -1.09 -11.64 -0.60
CA VAL A 172 -1.29 -11.47 0.85
C VAL A 172 -2.57 -12.18 1.27
N TYR A 173 -2.49 -12.88 2.38
CA TYR A 173 -3.57 -13.68 2.93
C TYR A 173 -3.84 -13.30 4.39
N ASP A 174 -5.10 -13.43 4.79
CA ASP A 174 -5.50 -13.33 6.18
C ASP A 174 -5.22 -14.64 6.97
N LYS A 175 -5.63 -14.65 8.23
CA LYS A 175 -5.47 -15.82 9.13
C LYS A 175 -6.30 -17.03 8.71
N ASN A 176 -7.33 -16.84 7.88
CA ASN A 176 -8.22 -17.89 7.36
C ASN A 176 -7.78 -18.39 5.97
N ASP A 177 -6.60 -17.98 5.50
CA ASP A 177 -6.09 -18.30 4.17
C ASP A 177 -6.89 -17.69 3.01
N ILE A 178 -7.66 -16.63 3.27
CA ILE A 178 -8.39 -15.88 2.25
C ILE A 178 -7.45 -14.81 1.69
N MET A 179 -7.32 -14.76 0.36
CA MET A 179 -6.49 -13.78 -0.31
C MET A 179 -7.11 -12.38 -0.20
N GLN A 180 -6.33 -11.44 0.35
CA GLN A 180 -6.74 -10.06 0.59
C GLN A 180 -6.10 -9.08 -0.40
N MET A 181 -4.86 -9.37 -0.85
CA MET A 181 -4.18 -8.53 -1.83
C MET A 181 -3.40 -9.40 -2.82
N LYS A 182 -3.26 -8.88 -4.04
CA LYS A 182 -2.42 -9.47 -5.08
C LYS A 182 -1.73 -8.38 -5.88
N PHE A 183 -0.41 -8.40 -5.89
CA PHE A 183 0.40 -7.51 -6.71
C PHE A 183 1.14 -8.33 -7.77
N VAL A 184 0.93 -7.99 -9.04
CA VAL A 184 1.63 -8.61 -10.18
C VAL A 184 2.55 -7.57 -10.76
N ILE A 185 3.85 -7.88 -10.85
CA ILE A 185 4.87 -7.02 -11.43
C ILE A 185 4.85 -7.21 -12.95
N ASP A 186 4.63 -6.13 -13.68
CA ASP A 186 4.66 -6.10 -15.14
C ASP A 186 6.09 -5.90 -15.63
N ASP A 187 6.80 -4.89 -15.08
CA ASP A 187 8.18 -4.58 -15.42
C ASP A 187 8.98 -4.12 -14.20
N LEU A 188 10.30 -4.35 -14.22
CA LEU A 188 11.24 -3.93 -13.18
C LEU A 188 12.58 -3.57 -13.81
N ASP A 189 12.86 -2.26 -13.91
CA ASP A 189 14.18 -1.73 -14.23
C ASP A 189 14.99 -1.51 -12.94
N THR A 190 16.02 -2.33 -12.73
CA THR A 190 16.91 -2.27 -11.56
C THR A 190 18.09 -1.30 -11.74
N LYS A 191 18.15 -0.56 -12.85
CA LYS A 191 19.18 0.43 -13.17
C LYS A 191 18.59 1.82 -13.39
N ALA A 192 17.31 2.01 -13.05
CA ALA A 192 16.64 3.28 -13.19
C ALA A 192 17.39 4.38 -12.42
N THR A 193 17.48 5.54 -13.03
CA THR A 193 18.02 6.76 -12.44
C THR A 193 17.03 7.89 -12.63
N PHE A 194 16.98 8.80 -11.67
CA PHE A 194 15.97 9.83 -11.66
C PHE A 194 16.61 11.23 -11.65
N ASN A 195 15.93 12.19 -12.24
CA ASN A 195 16.35 13.58 -12.15
C ASN A 195 16.14 14.11 -10.73
N LYS A 196 16.88 15.17 -10.34
CA LYS A 196 16.84 15.73 -8.99
C LYS A 196 15.47 16.25 -8.52
N LYS A 197 14.53 16.44 -9.44
CA LYS A 197 13.17 16.93 -9.12
C LYS A 197 12.15 15.80 -8.93
N TYR A 198 12.47 14.58 -9.41
CA TYR A 198 11.52 13.47 -9.45
C TYR A 198 10.86 13.16 -8.11
N PHE A 199 11.62 13.25 -7.01
CA PHE A 199 11.12 13.00 -5.66
C PHE A 199 10.72 14.30 -4.91
N LYS A 200 10.51 15.42 -5.60
CA LYS A 200 10.02 16.66 -4.98
C LYS A 200 8.50 16.71 -4.98
N VAL A 201 7.91 17.16 -3.87
CA VAL A 201 6.46 17.38 -3.75
C VAL A 201 5.96 18.28 -4.88
N SER A 202 6.62 19.43 -5.11
CA SER A 202 6.23 20.40 -6.14
C SER A 202 6.22 19.85 -7.56
N GLU A 203 7.00 18.81 -7.86
CA GLU A 203 6.99 18.16 -9.17
C GLU A 203 5.82 17.19 -9.28
N ASN A 204 5.54 16.45 -8.22
CA ASN A 204 4.50 15.44 -8.16
C ASN A 204 3.08 16.02 -7.96
N MET A 205 2.97 17.29 -7.59
CA MET A 205 1.69 18.02 -7.50
C MET A 205 1.28 18.67 -8.82
N LYS A 206 2.15 18.62 -9.86
CA LYS A 206 1.79 19.13 -11.18
C LYS A 206 0.84 18.14 -11.86
N THR A 207 -0.36 18.59 -12.16
CA THR A 207 -1.29 17.86 -13.03
C THR A 207 -0.96 18.15 -14.49
N GLU A 208 -0.52 17.15 -15.25
CA GLU A 208 -0.31 17.30 -16.71
C GLU A 208 -1.64 17.48 -17.47
N ASN A 209 -2.75 17.01 -16.92
CA ASN A 209 -4.09 17.11 -17.50
C ASN A 209 -5.00 18.00 -16.64
N LYS A 210 -5.08 19.29 -16.99
CA LYS A 210 -6.08 20.21 -16.43
C LYS A 210 -7.54 19.87 -16.80
N GLU A 211 -7.76 18.81 -17.58
CA GLU A 211 -9.11 18.44 -18.07
C GLU A 211 -9.87 17.45 -17.18
N THR A 212 -9.25 16.75 -16.26
CA THR A 212 -9.99 16.03 -15.21
C THR A 212 -10.31 17.01 -14.08
N LYS A 213 -11.30 17.87 -14.29
CA LYS A 213 -12.05 18.45 -13.17
C LYS A 213 -12.62 17.25 -12.41
N GLN A 214 -11.97 16.87 -11.33
CA GLN A 214 -12.57 15.90 -10.42
C GLN A 214 -13.94 16.48 -10.02
N THR A 215 -14.96 15.67 -10.12
CA THR A 215 -16.27 15.98 -9.61
C THR A 215 -16.09 16.33 -8.15
N ILE A 216 -16.31 17.60 -7.80
CA ILE A 216 -16.41 18.03 -6.41
C ILE A 216 -17.48 17.13 -5.79
N GLY A 217 -17.19 16.47 -4.69
CA GLY A 217 -18.14 15.60 -4.01
C GLY A 217 -19.43 16.40 -3.70
N GLN A 218 -20.55 15.72 -3.70
CA GLN A 218 -21.81 16.28 -3.22
C GLN A 218 -22.12 15.63 -1.89
N LEU A 219 -22.46 16.43 -0.89
CA LEU A 219 -22.83 15.99 0.47
C LEU A 219 -24.27 16.44 0.77
N ASP A 220 -25.20 16.14 -0.14
CA ASP A 220 -26.61 16.47 0.03
C ASP A 220 -27.25 15.71 1.20
N THR A 221 -26.68 14.55 1.52
CA THR A 221 -27.07 13.70 2.67
C THR A 221 -25.79 13.11 3.29
N PRO A 222 -25.79 12.87 4.62
CA PRO A 222 -24.67 12.21 5.27
C PRO A 222 -24.38 10.82 4.70
N ASN A 223 -23.12 10.45 4.62
CA ASN A 223 -22.71 9.08 4.34
C ASN A 223 -22.55 8.33 5.66
N TYR A 224 -23.33 7.29 5.87
CA TYR A 224 -23.31 6.54 7.14
C TYR A 224 -22.41 5.31 7.04
N PRO A 225 -21.68 4.98 8.12
CA PRO A 225 -20.99 3.70 8.20
C PRO A 225 -22.05 2.57 8.32
N MET A 226 -21.92 1.55 7.48
CA MET A 226 -22.77 0.35 7.48
C MET A 226 -22.33 -0.67 8.53
N TYR A 227 -21.14 -0.52 9.08
CA TYR A 227 -20.62 -1.29 10.20
C TYR A 227 -20.39 -0.35 11.40
N LEU A 228 -20.92 -0.73 12.56
CA LEU A 228 -20.63 -0.11 13.84
C LEU A 228 -20.09 -1.17 14.81
N PRO A 229 -19.13 -0.83 15.67
CA PRO A 229 -18.74 -1.70 16.79
C PRO A 229 -19.93 -2.05 17.66
N SER A 230 -19.88 -3.21 18.31
CA SER A 230 -20.97 -3.66 19.19
C SER A 230 -21.30 -2.61 20.25
N GLY A 231 -22.58 -2.42 20.51
CA GLY A 231 -23.05 -1.47 21.53
C GLY A 231 -22.86 0.01 21.16
N THR A 232 -22.48 0.33 19.91
CA THR A 232 -22.32 1.72 19.42
C THR A 232 -23.51 2.11 18.55
N TYR A 233 -24.00 3.33 18.70
CA TYR A 233 -25.16 3.87 17.98
C TYR A 233 -24.99 5.35 17.65
N LEU A 234 -25.69 5.82 16.63
CA LEU A 234 -25.71 7.25 16.28
C LEU A 234 -26.48 8.02 17.35
N ASP A 235 -25.82 8.99 17.97
CA ASP A 235 -26.39 9.86 19.01
C ASP A 235 -26.82 11.22 18.45
N ASN A 236 -25.96 11.84 17.64
CA ASN A 236 -26.24 13.20 17.11
C ASN A 236 -25.75 13.34 15.67
N GLU A 237 -26.45 14.22 14.94
CA GLU A 237 -26.12 14.65 13.58
C GLU A 237 -26.22 16.15 13.47
N GLU A 238 -25.13 16.78 13.02
CA GLU A 238 -25.07 18.22 12.78
C GLU A 238 -24.61 18.51 11.36
N SER A 239 -25.39 19.32 10.64
CA SER A 239 -25.03 19.84 9.32
C SER A 239 -24.64 21.32 9.45
N VAL A 240 -23.43 21.63 9.00
CA VAL A 240 -22.89 23.00 9.01
C VAL A 240 -22.72 23.44 7.57
N ASN A 241 -23.65 24.24 7.05
CA ASN A 241 -23.55 24.85 5.74
C ASN A 241 -22.87 26.20 5.89
N LYS A 242 -21.65 26.33 5.37
CA LYS A 242 -20.96 27.60 5.20
C LYS A 242 -20.93 27.96 3.71
N GLU A 243 -20.77 29.26 3.42
CA GLU A 243 -20.80 29.79 2.05
C GLU A 243 -19.90 29.04 1.04
N ASP A 244 -18.87 28.31 1.53
CA ASP A 244 -17.91 27.59 0.67
C ASP A 244 -17.75 26.09 0.97
N THR A 245 -18.33 25.54 2.05
CA THR A 245 -18.14 24.12 2.42
C THR A 245 -19.35 23.52 3.12
N ASP A 246 -19.86 22.41 2.57
CA ASP A 246 -20.83 21.58 3.24
C ASP A 246 -20.09 20.57 4.15
N ARG A 247 -20.40 20.63 5.46
CA ARG A 247 -19.82 19.75 6.46
C ARG A 247 -20.92 19.07 7.26
N VAL A 248 -20.76 17.76 7.49
CA VAL A 248 -21.62 16.98 8.38
C VAL A 248 -20.78 16.37 9.49
N ILE A 249 -21.28 16.41 10.71
CA ILE A 249 -20.66 15.81 11.88
C ILE A 249 -21.64 14.79 12.42
N LEU A 250 -21.24 13.51 12.42
CA LEU A 250 -21.97 12.42 13.04
C LEU A 250 -21.27 12.06 14.36
N THR A 251 -22.01 12.08 15.46
CA THR A 251 -21.52 11.66 16.77
C THR A 251 -22.16 10.31 17.13
N PHE A 252 -21.30 9.35 17.43
CA PHE A 252 -21.69 8.01 17.86
C PHE A 252 -21.34 7.83 19.34
N ASP A 253 -22.26 7.25 20.11
CA ASP A 253 -22.11 6.96 21.54
C ASP A 253 -22.24 5.46 21.81
N GLY A 254 -21.99 5.03 23.05
CA GLY A 254 -22.06 3.64 23.50
C GLY A 254 -20.71 3.07 23.94
N GLU A 255 -20.46 1.78 23.65
CA GLU A 255 -19.24 1.09 24.11
C GLU A 255 -17.97 1.53 23.38
N SER A 256 -18.09 1.98 22.12
CA SER A 256 -16.98 2.46 21.29
C SER A 256 -17.33 3.80 20.65
N PRO A 257 -17.40 4.90 21.45
CA PRO A 257 -17.79 6.20 20.94
C PRO A 257 -16.78 6.77 19.95
N PHE A 258 -17.29 7.46 18.91
CA PHE A 258 -16.47 8.15 17.91
C PHE A 258 -17.22 9.30 17.25
N ILE A 259 -16.45 10.18 16.61
CA ILE A 259 -16.96 11.26 15.77
C ILE A 259 -16.54 10.99 14.33
N LEU A 260 -17.46 11.18 13.39
CA LEU A 260 -17.19 11.13 11.96
C LEU A 260 -17.55 12.48 11.33
N VAL A 261 -16.53 13.22 10.92
CA VAL A 261 -16.69 14.46 10.17
C VAL A 261 -16.58 14.16 8.69
N GLN A 262 -17.50 14.70 7.90
CA GLN A 262 -17.53 14.61 6.44
C GLN A 262 -17.55 16.03 5.89
N GLU A 263 -16.67 16.33 4.94
CA GLU A 263 -16.57 17.67 4.36
C GLU A 263 -16.29 17.57 2.86
N VAL A 264 -17.02 18.35 2.06
CA VAL A 264 -16.73 18.45 0.62
C VAL A 264 -15.37 19.10 0.43
N VAL A 265 -14.49 18.45 -0.34
CA VAL A 265 -13.14 18.93 -0.59
C VAL A 265 -13.19 20.17 -1.48
N SER A 266 -12.71 21.31 -0.96
CA SER A 266 -12.41 22.47 -1.78
C SER A 266 -11.08 22.26 -2.53
N VAL A 267 -11.06 22.60 -3.82
CA VAL A 267 -9.81 22.60 -4.61
C VAL A 267 -9.19 23.98 -4.54
N ASP A 268 -8.13 24.10 -3.74
CA ASP A 268 -7.35 25.33 -3.64
C ASP A 268 -6.46 25.52 -4.88
N ASP A 269 -6.18 26.77 -5.26
CA ASP A 269 -5.28 27.10 -6.37
C ASP A 269 -3.83 26.67 -6.10
N ASN A 270 -3.42 26.64 -4.83
CA ASN A 270 -2.10 26.23 -4.39
C ASN A 270 -2.21 25.12 -3.33
N TYR A 271 -1.41 24.07 -3.45
CA TYR A 271 -1.31 23.08 -2.39
C TYR A 271 -0.57 23.62 -1.18
N GLN A 272 -1.00 23.20 0.01
CA GLN A 272 -0.31 23.42 1.28
C GLN A 272 -0.03 22.09 1.95
N ASP A 273 1.11 22.00 2.67
CA ASP A 273 1.41 20.81 3.48
C ASP A 273 0.44 20.77 4.65
N ILE A 274 -0.45 19.79 4.68
CA ILE A 274 -1.36 19.53 5.79
C ILE A 274 -0.68 18.53 6.73
N PRO A 275 -0.21 18.94 7.91
CA PRO A 275 0.41 18.02 8.84
C PRO A 275 -0.65 17.05 9.37
N VAL A 276 -0.36 15.75 9.29
CA VAL A 276 -1.23 14.69 9.81
C VAL A 276 -0.45 13.77 10.74
N SER A 277 -1.14 13.30 11.77
CA SER A 277 -0.60 12.31 12.69
C SER A 277 -0.73 10.89 12.11
N GLY A 278 0.21 10.01 12.45
CA GLY A 278 0.14 8.60 12.10
C GLY A 278 0.92 8.23 10.83
N GLU A 279 0.37 7.30 10.07
CA GLU A 279 1.05 6.68 8.93
C GLU A 279 0.11 6.50 7.73
N PRO A 280 0.67 6.49 6.50
CA PRO A 280 -0.11 6.19 5.31
C PRO A 280 -0.72 4.78 5.39
N THR A 281 -2.02 4.67 5.09
CA THR A 281 -2.74 3.40 5.10
C THR A 281 -3.66 3.25 3.90
N PHE A 282 -3.80 2.02 3.40
CA PHE A 282 -4.77 1.71 2.36
C PHE A 282 -6.18 1.59 2.92
N LEU A 283 -7.09 2.32 2.31
CA LEU A 283 -8.53 2.24 2.51
C LEU A 283 -9.16 1.93 1.17
N LEU A 284 -9.37 0.66 0.87
CA LEU A 284 -10.05 0.13 -0.32
C LEU A 284 -9.72 0.86 -1.63
N ASP A 285 -10.23 2.09 -1.82
CA ASP A 285 -10.11 2.90 -3.03
C ASP A 285 -9.26 4.17 -2.85
N SER A 286 -8.68 4.39 -1.67
CA SER A 286 -7.83 5.55 -1.36
C SER A 286 -6.70 5.22 -0.38
N VAL A 287 -5.77 6.16 -0.24
CA VAL A 287 -4.75 6.15 0.82
C VAL A 287 -5.09 7.25 1.82
N GLY A 288 -5.26 6.86 3.06
CA GLY A 288 -5.52 7.77 4.18
C GLY A 288 -4.38 7.85 5.18
N ALA A 289 -4.61 8.58 6.25
CA ALA A 289 -3.72 8.76 7.39
C ALA A 289 -4.33 8.11 8.64
N ILE A 290 -3.68 7.09 9.20
CA ILE A 290 -4.15 6.44 10.43
C ILE A 290 -3.20 6.70 11.60
N SER A 291 -3.75 7.17 12.71
CA SER A 291 -3.07 7.31 14.00
C SER A 291 -3.64 6.34 15.04
N ASN A 292 -3.27 6.47 16.30
CA ASN A 292 -3.85 5.66 17.36
C ASN A 292 -5.32 6.00 17.65
N ASN A 293 -5.73 7.23 17.39
CA ASN A 293 -7.05 7.75 17.76
C ASN A 293 -7.77 8.49 16.61
N SER A 294 -7.22 8.47 15.40
CA SER A 294 -7.89 9.11 14.26
C SER A 294 -7.53 8.45 12.94
N LEU A 295 -8.44 8.62 11.97
CA LEU A 295 -8.30 8.19 10.61
C LEU A 295 -8.82 9.28 9.69
N THR A 296 -7.97 9.78 8.79
CA THR A 296 -8.34 10.78 7.76
C THR A 296 -8.20 10.14 6.39
N PHE A 297 -9.18 10.30 5.53
CA PHE A 297 -9.11 9.80 4.15
C PHE A 297 -10.06 10.59 3.23
N MET A 298 -9.87 10.43 1.94
CA MET A 298 -10.75 11.04 0.93
C MET A 298 -11.39 9.95 0.07
N ASN A 299 -12.67 10.11 -0.20
CA ASN A 299 -13.39 9.28 -1.14
C ASN A 299 -14.42 10.12 -1.91
N ASN A 300 -14.43 10.02 -3.25
CA ASN A 300 -15.38 10.72 -4.13
C ASN A 300 -15.51 12.22 -3.89
N GLY A 301 -14.40 12.91 -3.61
CA GLY A 301 -14.38 14.37 -3.37
C GLY A 301 -14.89 14.79 -1.99
N ILE A 302 -15.09 13.84 -1.08
CA ILE A 302 -15.40 14.08 0.34
C ILE A 302 -14.21 13.66 1.17
N GLU A 303 -13.80 14.54 2.10
CA GLU A 303 -12.83 14.25 3.14
C GLU A 303 -13.56 13.74 4.38
N TYR A 304 -13.07 12.63 4.92
CA TYR A 304 -13.58 12.00 6.13
C TYR A 304 -12.53 12.10 7.22
N TYR A 305 -12.95 12.51 8.41
CA TYR A 305 -12.15 12.46 9.61
C TYR A 305 -12.91 11.69 10.69
N LEU A 306 -12.39 10.53 11.06
CA LEU A 306 -12.89 9.71 12.15
C LEU A 306 -11.96 9.86 13.34
N ALA A 307 -12.52 10.15 14.53
CA ALA A 307 -11.78 10.26 15.78
C ALA A 307 -12.44 9.47 16.89
N SER A 308 -11.64 8.69 17.64
CA SER A 308 -12.07 7.92 18.80
C SER A 308 -10.90 7.69 19.76
N ASP A 309 -11.16 7.78 21.05
CA ASP A 309 -10.18 7.44 22.09
C ASP A 309 -10.32 5.97 22.56
N SER A 310 -11.36 5.26 22.13
CA SER A 310 -11.65 3.89 22.56
C SER A 310 -11.49 2.83 21.47
N MET A 311 -11.61 3.21 20.20
CA MET A 311 -11.51 2.27 19.08
C MET A 311 -10.07 1.89 18.77
N THR A 312 -9.88 0.63 18.39
CA THR A 312 -8.63 0.15 17.80
C THR A 312 -8.48 0.66 16.35
N LYS A 313 -7.24 0.64 15.80
CA LYS A 313 -7.01 0.96 14.39
C LYS A 313 -7.81 0.06 13.45
N GLU A 314 -7.94 -1.22 13.79
CA GLU A 314 -8.73 -2.19 13.04
C GLU A 314 -10.22 -1.83 13.00
N GLU A 315 -10.80 -1.41 14.12
CA GLU A 315 -12.20 -0.98 14.18
C GLU A 315 -12.42 0.31 13.41
N MET A 316 -11.53 1.32 13.55
CA MET A 316 -11.58 2.55 12.75
C MET A 316 -11.53 2.24 11.24
N MET A 317 -10.67 1.30 10.83
CA MET A 317 -10.58 0.86 9.44
C MET A 317 -11.87 0.18 8.97
N GLN A 318 -12.48 -0.68 9.78
CA GLN A 318 -13.75 -1.35 9.45
C GLN A 318 -14.90 -0.36 9.30
N VAL A 319 -15.01 0.60 10.21
CA VAL A 319 -16.00 1.69 10.12
C VAL A 319 -15.79 2.48 8.84
N ALA A 320 -14.59 2.96 8.59
CA ALA A 320 -14.26 3.76 7.41
C ALA A 320 -14.52 3.01 6.09
N GLN A 321 -14.15 1.73 6.01
CA GLN A 321 -14.38 0.88 4.85
C GLN A 321 -15.84 0.55 4.60
N SER A 322 -16.70 0.74 5.58
CA SER A 322 -18.15 0.51 5.49
C SER A 322 -18.95 1.76 5.13
N ILE A 323 -18.31 2.93 5.07
CA ILE A 323 -18.98 4.18 4.71
C ILE A 323 -19.42 4.09 3.25
N SER A 324 -20.71 4.25 3.02
CA SER A 324 -21.31 4.23 1.71
C SER A 324 -22.31 5.38 1.58
N PRO A 325 -22.37 6.05 0.43
CA PRO A 325 -23.49 6.94 0.17
C PRO A 325 -24.78 6.11 0.21
N VAL A 326 -25.74 6.54 1.01
CA VAL A 326 -27.07 5.92 1.00
C VAL A 326 -27.67 6.16 -0.38
N ALA A 327 -27.80 5.09 -1.16
CA ALA A 327 -28.58 5.17 -2.40
C ALA A 327 -30.03 5.51 -2.00
N VAL A 328 -30.43 6.76 -2.22
CA VAL A 328 -31.82 7.14 -2.08
C VAL A 328 -32.56 6.35 -3.15
N MET A 329 -33.19 5.24 -2.76
CA MET A 329 -34.13 4.56 -3.64
C MET A 329 -35.27 5.53 -3.93
N LYS A 330 -35.33 6.03 -5.18
CA LYS A 330 -36.47 6.78 -5.70
C LYS A 330 -37.56 5.82 -6.08
#